data_2e612dc7aef0fb3ff54d86c540d1e3c8
#
_entry.id   2e612dc7aef0fb3ff54d86c540d1e3c8
#
_cell.length_a   1.000
_cell.length_b   1.000
_cell.length_c   1.000
_cell.angle_alpha   90.00
_cell.angle_beta   90.00
_cell.angle_gamma   90.00
#
_symmetry.space_group_name_H-M   'P 1'
#
loop_
_entity.id
_entity.type
_entity.pdbx_description
1 polymer ?
#
loop_
_entity_poly.entity_id
_entity_poly.type
_entity_poly.pdbx_seq_one_letter_code
_entity_poly.pdbx_strand_id
1 'polypeptide(L)'
;MKKISIWIDGIKDVRMDSLEENIECDILVIGGGIAGLSTVYNLKDSGKRIVLIDKNKCGMGATSCNTGKLTFMQDLIYHDIESNYNEKVARLYLNSQKEAINIITSIIKKEKIDCDLTKTNAYVFSNDEDKYKNFDKEIEFYKKNNIRYKVLSSLPLNYPSKMVLETYDSYVFNPYKYLIGLKRLLKDKISIYENTRAIRLDKKNDYYLCTTSDNYEIKSKVVVVASHYPFFIVPYFTPFKTRVEKFFIGASFSNDSKNIQMT
;
A
#
# COMPACT_ATOMS: atom_id res chain seq x y z
N MET A 1 14.31 7.15 -23.05
CA MET A 1 13.90 6.84 -21.66
C MET A 1 12.55 6.10 -21.75
N LYS A 2 12.45 4.85 -21.25
CA LYS A 2 11.16 4.15 -21.18
C LYS A 2 10.25 4.85 -20.16
N LYS A 3 9.03 5.21 -20.55
CA LYS A 3 8.01 5.75 -19.64
C LYS A 3 7.16 4.62 -19.05
N ILE A 4 7.81 3.60 -18.49
CA ILE A 4 7.15 2.45 -17.88
C ILE A 4 7.74 2.25 -16.48
N SER A 5 6.91 1.86 -15.54
CA SER A 5 7.38 1.55 -14.19
C SER A 5 8.30 0.32 -14.21
N ILE A 6 9.39 0.38 -13.44
CA ILE A 6 10.29 -0.76 -13.25
C ILE A 6 9.60 -1.98 -12.63
N TRP A 7 8.48 -1.75 -11.94
CA TRP A 7 7.74 -2.82 -11.26
C TRP A 7 6.93 -3.68 -12.21
N ILE A 8 6.55 -3.16 -13.38
CA ILE A 8 5.71 -3.87 -14.36
C ILE A 8 6.49 -4.31 -15.59
N ASP A 9 7.70 -3.76 -15.83
CA ASP A 9 8.49 -4.09 -17.04
C ASP A 9 8.86 -5.58 -17.05
N GLY A 10 8.44 -6.29 -18.10
CA GLY A 10 8.70 -7.72 -18.27
C GLY A 10 7.83 -8.67 -17.43
N ILE A 11 6.89 -8.17 -16.63
CA ILE A 11 6.02 -9.03 -15.81
C ILE A 11 4.81 -9.50 -16.62
N LYS A 12 4.63 -10.83 -16.66
CA LYS A 12 3.43 -11.45 -17.26
C LYS A 12 2.27 -11.43 -16.26
N ASP A 13 1.21 -10.71 -16.60
CA ASP A 13 -0.02 -10.64 -15.83
C ASP A 13 -0.99 -11.78 -16.17
N VAL A 14 -1.92 -12.06 -15.25
CA VAL A 14 -3.08 -12.94 -15.48
C VAL A 14 -4.25 -12.06 -15.87
N ARG A 15 -4.78 -12.25 -17.07
CA ARG A 15 -5.94 -11.51 -17.56
C ARG A 15 -7.20 -11.90 -16.78
N MET A 16 -8.01 -10.93 -16.44
CA MET A 16 -9.37 -11.09 -15.93
C MET A 16 -10.34 -10.45 -16.92
N ASP A 17 -11.56 -10.96 -16.96
CA ASP A 17 -12.59 -10.43 -17.86
C ASP A 17 -13.22 -9.16 -17.24
N SER A 18 -13.90 -8.39 -18.06
CA SER A 18 -14.78 -7.31 -17.61
C SER A 18 -16.12 -7.86 -17.13
N LEU A 19 -16.83 -7.08 -16.34
CA LEU A 19 -18.22 -7.41 -15.96
C LEU A 19 -19.14 -7.17 -17.16
N GLU A 20 -19.93 -8.18 -17.53
CA GLU A 20 -20.84 -8.15 -18.68
C GLU A 20 -22.31 -8.46 -18.32
N GLU A 21 -22.63 -8.53 -17.02
CA GLU A 21 -23.99 -8.78 -16.53
C GLU A 21 -24.22 -8.16 -15.15
N ASN A 22 -25.48 -8.04 -14.76
CA ASN A 22 -25.84 -7.64 -13.40
C ASN A 22 -25.58 -8.81 -12.43
N ILE A 23 -24.97 -8.52 -11.28
CA ILE A 23 -24.61 -9.56 -10.30
C ILE A 23 -24.98 -9.16 -8.87
N GLU A 24 -25.09 -10.18 -8.02
CA GLU A 24 -25.22 -9.98 -6.56
C GLU A 24 -24.05 -10.62 -5.84
N CYS A 25 -23.63 -10.04 -4.71
CA CYS A 25 -22.60 -10.60 -3.84
C CYS A 25 -22.84 -10.22 -2.37
N ASP A 26 -22.11 -10.84 -1.46
CA ASP A 26 -22.12 -10.41 -0.05
C ASP A 26 -21.21 -9.23 0.16
N ILE A 27 -20.02 -9.24 -0.48
CA ILE A 27 -18.97 -8.22 -0.31
C ILE A 27 -18.48 -7.78 -1.68
N LEU A 28 -18.60 -6.49 -1.96
CA LEU A 28 -18.00 -5.84 -3.13
C LEU A 28 -16.74 -5.08 -2.71
N VAL A 29 -15.61 -5.34 -3.36
CA VAL A 29 -14.36 -4.59 -3.21
C VAL A 29 -14.12 -3.77 -4.46
N ILE A 30 -14.02 -2.45 -4.33
CA ILE A 30 -13.82 -1.51 -5.44
C ILE A 30 -12.38 -1.03 -5.41
N GLY A 31 -11.58 -1.49 -6.36
CA GLY A 31 -10.16 -1.22 -6.52
C GLY A 31 -9.28 -2.45 -6.33
N GLY A 32 -8.61 -2.88 -7.40
CA GLY A 32 -7.73 -4.04 -7.48
C GLY A 32 -6.25 -3.72 -7.22
N GLY A 33 -5.96 -2.73 -6.38
CA GLY A 33 -4.62 -2.46 -5.88
C GLY A 33 -4.21 -3.40 -4.74
N ILE A 34 -3.04 -3.16 -4.12
CA ILE A 34 -2.57 -3.94 -2.95
C ILE A 34 -3.63 -3.97 -1.85
N ALA A 35 -4.24 -2.85 -1.52
CA ALA A 35 -5.25 -2.78 -0.47
C ALA A 35 -6.46 -3.68 -0.77
N GLY A 36 -7.02 -3.60 -1.99
CA GLY A 36 -8.18 -4.41 -2.38
C GLY A 36 -7.87 -5.90 -2.44
N LEU A 37 -6.79 -6.29 -3.11
CA LEU A 37 -6.41 -7.71 -3.21
C LEU A 37 -6.00 -8.30 -1.86
N SER A 38 -5.34 -7.53 -0.98
CA SER A 38 -5.05 -7.97 0.38
C SER A 38 -6.33 -8.15 1.21
N THR A 39 -7.31 -7.27 1.06
CA THR A 39 -8.63 -7.40 1.69
C THR A 39 -9.31 -8.71 1.24
N VAL A 40 -9.37 -8.93 -0.07
CA VAL A 40 -9.98 -10.15 -0.63
C VAL A 40 -9.22 -11.40 -0.19
N TYR A 41 -7.89 -11.36 -0.16
CA TYR A 41 -7.09 -12.50 0.31
C TYR A 41 -7.43 -12.88 1.75
N ASN A 42 -7.59 -11.91 2.64
CA ASN A 42 -7.96 -12.18 4.04
C ASN A 42 -9.41 -12.66 4.19
N LEU A 43 -10.29 -12.34 3.25
CA LEU A 43 -11.70 -12.75 3.27
C LEU A 43 -11.99 -14.02 2.48
N LYS A 44 -11.05 -14.53 1.68
CA LYS A 44 -11.26 -15.63 0.71
C LYS A 44 -11.86 -16.92 1.30
N ASP A 45 -11.62 -17.17 2.57
CA ASP A 45 -12.07 -18.39 3.26
C ASP A 45 -13.29 -18.10 4.19
N SER A 46 -13.94 -16.93 4.06
CA SER A 46 -15.08 -16.51 4.90
C SER A 46 -16.43 -17.19 4.57
N GLY A 47 -16.49 -17.96 3.49
CA GLY A 47 -17.75 -18.54 2.96
C GLY A 47 -18.67 -17.49 2.32
N LYS A 48 -18.23 -16.25 2.12
CA LYS A 48 -18.99 -15.18 1.47
C LYS A 48 -18.72 -15.12 -0.02
N ARG A 49 -19.74 -14.79 -0.80
CA ARG A 49 -19.57 -14.44 -2.22
C ARG A 49 -18.93 -13.06 -2.31
N ILE A 50 -17.68 -13.02 -2.73
CA ILE A 50 -16.88 -11.79 -2.84
C ILE A 50 -16.67 -11.46 -4.31
N VAL A 51 -16.84 -10.19 -4.64
CA VAL A 51 -16.56 -9.62 -5.96
C VAL A 51 -15.55 -8.49 -5.80
N LEU A 52 -14.52 -8.47 -6.65
CA LEU A 52 -13.58 -7.36 -6.77
C LEU A 52 -13.67 -6.78 -8.17
N ILE A 53 -13.78 -5.46 -8.27
CA ILE A 53 -13.74 -4.74 -9.55
C ILE A 53 -12.61 -3.70 -9.57
N ASP A 54 -11.99 -3.50 -10.73
CA ASP A 54 -11.06 -2.39 -10.98
C ASP A 54 -11.36 -1.72 -12.32
N LYS A 55 -11.26 -0.39 -12.35
CA LYS A 55 -11.47 0.40 -13.59
C LYS A 55 -10.47 0.10 -14.71
N ASN A 56 -9.30 -0.44 -14.34
CA ASN A 56 -8.23 -0.84 -15.22
C ASN A 56 -7.85 -2.30 -14.94
N LYS A 57 -6.67 -2.72 -15.37
CA LYS A 57 -6.05 -3.94 -14.86
C LYS A 57 -5.64 -3.73 -13.40
N CYS A 58 -5.76 -4.77 -12.60
CA CYS A 58 -5.35 -4.74 -11.20
C CYS A 58 -3.89 -4.28 -11.06
N GLY A 59 -3.63 -3.41 -10.09
CA GLY A 59 -2.29 -2.93 -9.79
C GLY A 59 -1.77 -1.78 -10.64
N MET A 60 -2.47 -1.36 -11.69
CA MET A 60 -2.01 -0.27 -12.59
C MET A 60 -2.14 1.14 -12.00
N GLY A 61 -2.57 1.27 -10.75
CA GLY A 61 -2.58 2.52 -10.00
C GLY A 61 -1.29 2.72 -9.18
N ALA A 62 -1.44 3.20 -7.94
CA ALA A 62 -0.33 3.45 -7.01
C ALA A 62 0.54 2.21 -6.73
N THR A 63 0.00 1.00 -6.87
CA THR A 63 0.75 -0.25 -6.69
C THR A 63 1.90 -0.40 -7.66
N SER A 64 1.75 0.03 -8.90
CA SER A 64 2.82 0.01 -9.89
C SER A 64 3.71 1.25 -9.88
N CYS A 65 3.44 2.23 -9.03
CA CYS A 65 4.10 3.53 -9.00
C CYS A 65 4.47 3.93 -7.57
N ASN A 66 5.08 3.02 -6.80
CA ASN A 66 5.54 3.29 -5.44
C ASN A 66 7.01 2.88 -5.27
N THR A 67 7.54 3.05 -4.08
CA THR A 67 8.97 2.82 -3.78
C THR A 67 9.30 1.38 -3.36
N GLY A 68 8.31 0.48 -3.29
CA GLY A 68 8.51 -0.94 -2.99
C GLY A 68 9.06 -1.24 -1.59
N LYS A 69 8.77 -0.37 -0.61
CA LYS A 69 9.27 -0.50 0.77
C LYS A 69 8.21 -1.07 1.71
N LEU A 70 8.63 -1.98 2.58
CA LEU A 70 7.90 -2.43 3.76
C LEU A 70 8.69 -1.99 4.98
N THR A 71 8.30 -0.89 5.60
CA THR A 71 8.95 -0.32 6.77
C THR A 71 7.95 0.33 7.71
N PHE A 72 8.20 0.28 9.00
CA PHE A 72 7.46 1.08 9.98
C PHE A 72 8.00 2.51 10.06
N MET A 73 9.23 2.76 9.62
CA MET A 73 9.83 4.09 9.53
C MET A 73 9.28 4.81 8.30
N GLN A 74 8.33 5.71 8.52
CA GLN A 74 7.70 6.53 7.48
C GLN A 74 7.99 8.00 7.80
N ASP A 75 9.22 8.45 7.51
CA ASP A 75 9.74 9.74 7.98
C ASP A 75 9.81 9.81 9.52
N LEU A 76 9.82 10.99 10.12
CA LEU A 76 9.82 11.24 11.56
C LEU A 76 8.38 11.46 12.06
N ILE A 77 7.51 10.44 11.89
CA ILE A 77 6.06 10.61 12.08
C ILE A 77 5.57 10.32 13.50
N TYR A 78 6.28 9.51 14.27
CA TYR A 78 5.76 9.02 15.56
C TYR A 78 5.68 10.11 16.61
N HIS A 79 6.68 10.99 16.67
CA HIS A 79 6.64 12.13 17.58
C HIS A 79 5.52 13.13 17.22
N ASP A 80 5.20 13.27 15.92
CA ASP A 80 4.08 14.10 15.48
C ASP A 80 2.74 13.49 15.88
N ILE A 81 2.57 12.18 15.74
CA ILE A 81 1.37 11.48 16.21
C ILE A 81 1.25 11.57 17.74
N GLU A 82 2.35 11.38 18.47
CA GLU A 82 2.36 11.52 19.93
C GLU A 82 1.96 12.94 20.37
N SER A 83 2.47 13.96 19.69
CA SER A 83 2.20 15.37 19.98
C SER A 83 0.78 15.81 19.62
N ASN A 84 0.26 15.36 18.47
CA ASN A 84 -1.06 15.77 17.98
C ASN A 84 -2.21 14.99 18.62
N TYR A 85 -1.95 13.78 19.12
CA TYR A 85 -2.95 12.92 19.75
C TYR A 85 -2.53 12.50 21.14
N ASN A 86 -1.70 11.48 21.29
CA ASN A 86 -1.07 11.01 22.54
C ASN A 86 -0.16 9.79 22.27
N GLU A 87 0.60 9.39 23.28
CA GLU A 87 1.50 8.23 23.24
C GLU A 87 0.78 6.92 22.85
N LYS A 88 -0.43 6.70 23.36
CA LYS A 88 -1.21 5.48 23.08
C LYS A 88 -1.52 5.35 21.59
N VAL A 89 -1.92 6.44 20.93
CA VAL A 89 -2.23 6.46 19.49
C VAL A 89 -0.96 6.22 18.67
N ALA A 90 0.15 6.89 19.01
CA ALA A 90 1.44 6.68 18.33
C ALA A 90 1.91 5.23 18.43
N ARG A 91 1.78 4.62 19.62
CA ARG A 91 2.12 3.22 19.85
C ARG A 91 1.20 2.24 19.08
N LEU A 92 -0.09 2.52 19.01
CA LEU A 92 -1.02 1.72 18.21
C LEU A 92 -0.65 1.78 16.74
N TYR A 93 -0.32 2.97 16.23
CA TYR A 93 0.12 3.14 14.86
C TYR A 93 1.40 2.34 14.57
N LEU A 94 2.44 2.47 15.43
CA LEU A 94 3.67 1.68 15.31
C LEU A 94 3.40 0.18 15.27
N ASN A 95 2.57 -0.32 16.19
CA ASN A 95 2.25 -1.76 16.26
C ASN A 95 1.51 -2.22 15.01
N SER A 96 0.58 -1.42 14.49
CA SER A 96 -0.13 -1.74 13.23
C SER A 96 0.81 -1.83 12.04
N GLN A 97 1.83 -0.95 11.95
CA GLN A 97 2.83 -0.99 10.88
C GLN A 97 3.69 -2.26 10.98
N LYS A 98 4.17 -2.60 12.17
CA LYS A 98 4.95 -3.83 12.41
C LYS A 98 4.14 -5.09 12.12
N GLU A 99 2.89 -5.11 12.54
CA GLU A 99 1.97 -6.21 12.26
C GLU A 99 1.71 -6.37 10.75
N ALA A 100 1.49 -5.27 10.03
CA ALA A 100 1.30 -5.29 8.59
C ALA A 100 2.52 -5.86 7.85
N ILE A 101 3.75 -5.49 8.26
CA ILE A 101 4.99 -6.06 7.71
C ILE A 101 5.02 -7.57 7.94
N ASN A 102 4.71 -8.03 9.15
CA ASN A 102 4.69 -9.45 9.50
C ASN A 102 3.63 -10.22 8.70
N ILE A 103 2.43 -9.65 8.52
CA ILE A 103 1.36 -10.26 7.73
C ILE A 103 1.81 -10.42 6.28
N ILE A 104 2.32 -9.36 5.64
CA ILE A 104 2.73 -9.38 4.25
C ILE A 104 3.87 -10.38 4.03
N THR A 105 4.91 -10.34 4.87
CA THR A 105 6.06 -11.26 4.75
C THR A 105 5.65 -12.72 5.01
N SER A 106 4.70 -12.95 5.91
CA SER A 106 4.14 -14.29 6.17
C SER A 106 3.33 -14.81 4.99
N ILE A 107 2.52 -13.97 4.34
CA ILE A 107 1.78 -14.32 3.13
C ILE A 107 2.77 -14.68 2.00
N ILE A 108 3.78 -13.85 1.76
CA ILE A 108 4.79 -14.08 0.74
C ILE A 108 5.46 -15.45 0.95
N LYS A 109 5.85 -15.75 2.19
CA LYS A 109 6.49 -17.01 2.54
C LYS A 109 5.53 -18.20 2.42
N LYS A 110 4.33 -18.10 2.98
CA LYS A 110 3.31 -19.17 2.98
C LYS A 110 2.89 -19.53 1.57
N GLU A 111 2.59 -18.54 0.76
CA GLU A 111 2.08 -18.72 -0.59
C GLU A 111 3.19 -18.82 -1.65
N LYS A 112 4.47 -18.74 -1.23
CA LYS A 112 5.65 -18.82 -2.08
C LYS A 112 5.61 -17.82 -3.24
N ILE A 113 5.19 -16.58 -2.94
CA ILE A 113 5.11 -15.51 -3.95
C ILE A 113 6.53 -15.01 -4.25
N ASP A 114 6.99 -15.20 -5.48
CA ASP A 114 8.25 -14.63 -5.96
C ASP A 114 8.06 -13.15 -6.30
N CYS A 115 8.47 -12.27 -5.39
CA CYS A 115 8.33 -10.82 -5.52
C CYS A 115 9.60 -10.07 -5.10
N ASP A 116 10.76 -10.68 -5.23
CA ASP A 116 12.08 -10.09 -4.93
C ASP A 116 12.21 -9.57 -3.48
N LEU A 117 11.52 -10.22 -2.52
CA LEU A 117 11.52 -9.78 -1.13
C LEU A 117 12.92 -9.87 -0.52
N THR A 118 13.48 -8.73 -0.12
CA THR A 118 14.82 -8.63 0.46
C THR A 118 14.76 -7.85 1.78
N LYS A 119 15.36 -8.42 2.85
CA LYS A 119 15.49 -7.73 4.15
C LYS A 119 16.56 -6.64 4.06
N THR A 120 16.28 -5.47 4.63
CA THR A 120 17.18 -4.31 4.61
C THR A 120 16.96 -3.41 5.83
N ASN A 121 17.82 -2.42 6.00
CA ASN A 121 17.62 -1.32 6.94
C ASN A 121 16.90 -0.16 6.26
N ALA A 122 16.21 0.67 7.03
CA ALA A 122 15.61 1.91 6.55
C ALA A 122 16.34 3.12 7.14
N TYR A 123 16.41 4.20 6.38
CA TYR A 123 17.13 5.41 6.74
C TYR A 123 16.26 6.64 6.51
N VAL A 124 16.20 7.51 7.49
CA VAL A 124 15.72 8.89 7.34
C VAL A 124 16.90 9.81 7.61
N PHE A 125 17.08 10.84 6.81
CA PHE A 125 18.20 11.76 6.96
C PHE A 125 17.80 13.22 6.71
N SER A 126 18.57 14.14 7.25
CA SER A 126 18.48 15.58 6.94
C SER A 126 19.85 16.21 6.89
N ASN A 127 19.98 17.23 6.00
CA ASN A 127 21.08 18.17 5.98
C ASN A 127 20.70 19.52 6.62
N ASP A 128 19.44 19.66 7.00
CA ASP A 128 18.86 20.88 7.57
C ASP A 128 18.90 20.78 9.09
N GLU A 129 19.67 21.67 9.73
CA GLU A 129 19.87 21.71 11.17
C GLU A 129 18.58 22.08 11.92
N ASP A 130 17.67 22.84 11.31
CA ASP A 130 16.38 23.20 11.92
C ASP A 130 15.51 21.96 12.16
N LYS A 131 15.75 20.88 11.41
CA LYS A 131 15.02 19.61 11.56
C LYS A 131 15.60 18.68 12.64
N TYR A 132 16.80 18.95 13.17
CA TYR A 132 17.46 18.04 14.12
C TYR A 132 16.64 17.83 15.39
N LYS A 133 15.92 18.86 15.86
CA LYS A 133 15.01 18.73 17.01
C LYS A 133 13.92 17.67 16.80
N ASN A 134 13.50 17.46 15.55
CA ASN A 134 12.50 16.42 15.24
C ASN A 134 13.13 15.02 15.30
N PHE A 135 14.40 14.88 14.91
CA PHE A 135 15.13 13.62 15.12
C PHE A 135 15.26 13.29 16.60
N ASP A 136 15.60 14.27 17.45
CA ASP A 136 15.71 14.03 18.89
C ASP A 136 14.39 13.55 19.50
N LYS A 137 13.27 14.18 19.15
CA LYS A 137 11.93 13.77 19.59
C LYS A 137 11.56 12.37 19.10
N GLU A 138 11.86 12.05 17.84
CA GLU A 138 11.61 10.73 17.28
C GLU A 138 12.47 9.66 17.97
N ILE A 139 13.73 9.97 18.27
CA ILE A 139 14.64 9.10 19.02
C ILE A 139 14.12 8.87 20.46
N GLU A 140 13.56 9.88 21.12
CA GLU A 140 12.92 9.70 22.42
C GLU A 140 11.74 8.74 22.36
N PHE A 141 10.89 8.88 21.33
CA PHE A 141 9.80 7.93 21.09
C PHE A 141 10.34 6.51 20.87
N TYR A 142 11.41 6.34 20.08
CA TYR A 142 12.03 5.04 19.83
C TYR A 142 12.58 4.41 21.11
N LYS A 143 13.25 5.20 21.98
CA LYS A 143 13.73 4.73 23.30
C LYS A 143 12.58 4.24 24.18
N LYS A 144 11.51 5.05 24.32
CA LYS A 144 10.32 4.71 25.12
C LYS A 144 9.64 3.41 24.63
N ASN A 145 9.70 3.13 23.33
CA ASN A 145 9.03 1.99 22.73
C ASN A 145 9.95 0.81 22.37
N ASN A 146 11.20 0.81 22.90
CA ASN A 146 12.19 -0.24 22.69
C ASN A 146 12.44 -0.54 21.19
N ILE A 147 12.41 0.48 20.33
CA ILE A 147 12.73 0.35 18.93
C ILE A 147 14.25 0.35 18.78
N ARG A 148 14.78 -0.65 18.09
CA ARG A 148 16.19 -0.71 17.77
C ARG A 148 16.52 0.28 16.66
N TYR A 149 17.44 1.22 16.94
CA TYR A 149 17.86 2.24 15.98
C TYR A 149 19.37 2.53 16.12
N LYS A 150 19.92 3.27 15.15
CA LYS A 150 21.27 3.84 15.22
C LYS A 150 21.25 5.25 14.63
N VAL A 151 22.02 6.15 15.24
CA VAL A 151 22.28 7.49 14.70
C VAL A 151 23.62 7.47 14.00
N LEU A 152 23.66 7.96 12.78
CA LEU A 152 24.86 8.03 11.94
C LEU A 152 25.10 9.48 11.52
N SER A 153 26.38 9.84 11.32
CA SER A 153 26.80 11.15 10.80
C SER A 153 26.76 11.23 9.27
N SER A 154 26.56 10.09 8.59
CA SER A 154 26.44 10.04 7.13
C SER A 154 25.69 8.78 6.71
N LEU A 155 25.03 8.85 5.57
CA LEU A 155 24.45 7.68 4.91
C LEU A 155 25.57 6.72 4.45
N PRO A 156 25.30 5.40 4.43
CA PRO A 156 26.21 4.43 3.84
C PRO A 156 26.22 4.49 2.29
N LEU A 157 25.90 5.63 1.73
CA LEU A 157 25.89 5.98 0.31
C LEU A 157 26.77 7.20 0.08
N ASN A 158 27.26 7.37 -1.14
CA ASN A 158 27.95 8.59 -1.55
C ASN A 158 26.95 9.73 -1.81
N TYR A 159 26.20 10.08 -0.76
CA TYR A 159 25.23 11.19 -0.77
C TYR A 159 25.45 12.05 0.48
N PRO A 160 25.57 13.38 0.33
CA PRO A 160 25.78 14.27 1.47
C PRO A 160 24.65 14.14 2.48
N SER A 161 24.99 13.82 3.72
CA SER A 161 24.05 13.70 4.82
C SER A 161 24.74 13.99 6.14
N LYS A 162 24.08 14.70 7.04
CA LYS A 162 24.66 15.10 8.34
C LYS A 162 24.00 14.39 9.51
N MET A 163 22.68 14.26 9.51
CA MET A 163 21.91 13.56 10.54
C MET A 163 21.17 12.40 9.89
N VAL A 164 21.44 11.19 10.33
CA VAL A 164 20.84 9.97 9.77
C VAL A 164 20.31 9.10 10.90
N LEU A 165 19.07 8.71 10.82
CA LEU A 165 18.43 7.72 11.70
C LEU A 165 18.25 6.42 10.92
N GLU A 166 18.87 5.35 11.40
CA GLU A 166 18.78 4.00 10.85
C GLU A 166 17.85 3.15 11.70
N THR A 167 16.97 2.39 11.07
CA THR A 167 16.19 1.33 11.72
C THR A 167 16.34 0.01 11.01
N TYR A 168 15.98 -1.06 11.69
CA TYR A 168 16.15 -2.44 11.24
C TYR A 168 14.79 -3.09 10.95
N ASP A 169 14.85 -4.31 10.39
CA ASP A 169 13.66 -5.14 10.13
C ASP A 169 12.69 -4.57 9.11
N SER A 170 13.23 -3.84 8.16
CA SER A 170 12.53 -3.38 6.96
C SER A 170 12.80 -4.31 5.78
N TYR A 171 11.99 -4.19 4.74
CA TYR A 171 12.12 -4.99 3.52
C TYR A 171 11.88 -4.15 2.28
N VAL A 172 12.41 -4.64 1.17
CA VAL A 172 12.04 -4.23 -0.18
C VAL A 172 11.46 -5.39 -0.93
N PHE A 173 10.59 -5.08 -1.86
CA PHE A 173 9.99 -6.07 -2.72
C PHE A 173 9.47 -5.43 -4.01
N ASN A 174 9.17 -6.25 -5.00
CA ASN A 174 8.41 -5.80 -6.16
C ASN A 174 6.90 -5.86 -5.84
N PRO A 175 6.24 -4.71 -5.64
CA PRO A 175 4.83 -4.67 -5.22
C PRO A 175 3.88 -5.18 -6.29
N TYR A 176 4.25 -5.08 -7.57
CA TYR A 176 3.44 -5.59 -8.66
C TYR A 176 3.54 -7.12 -8.77
N LYS A 177 4.75 -7.72 -8.64
CA LYS A 177 4.90 -9.19 -8.55
C LYS A 177 4.10 -9.76 -7.38
N TYR A 178 4.15 -9.11 -6.20
CA TYR A 178 3.35 -9.52 -5.05
C TYR A 178 1.85 -9.51 -5.37
N LEU A 179 1.36 -8.42 -5.96
CA LEU A 179 -0.03 -8.28 -6.36
C LEU A 179 -0.45 -9.37 -7.36
N ILE A 180 0.36 -9.64 -8.39
CA ILE A 180 0.08 -10.69 -9.37
C ILE A 180 0.08 -12.07 -8.70
N GLY A 181 0.95 -12.30 -7.72
CA GLY A 181 0.92 -13.51 -6.90
C GLY A 181 -0.42 -13.69 -6.17
N LEU A 182 -0.91 -12.65 -5.48
CA LEU A 182 -2.23 -12.68 -4.85
C LEU A 182 -3.36 -12.92 -5.86
N LYS A 183 -3.33 -12.21 -7.00
CA LYS A 183 -4.33 -12.34 -8.06
C LYS A 183 -4.42 -13.78 -8.58
N ARG A 184 -3.27 -14.44 -8.79
CA ARG A 184 -3.22 -15.86 -9.22
C ARG A 184 -3.85 -16.80 -8.19
N LEU A 185 -3.63 -16.56 -6.92
CA LEU A 185 -4.20 -17.38 -5.83
C LEU A 185 -5.72 -17.20 -5.67
N LEU A 186 -6.22 -16.03 -6.09
CA LEU A 186 -7.62 -15.64 -5.88
C LEU A 186 -8.52 -15.91 -7.08
N LYS A 187 -7.98 -15.97 -8.30
CA LYS A 187 -8.74 -16.01 -9.55
C LYS A 187 -9.79 -17.13 -9.65
N ASP A 188 -9.53 -18.28 -9.00
CA ASP A 188 -10.43 -19.44 -9.03
C ASP A 188 -11.35 -19.51 -7.79
N LYS A 189 -11.20 -18.57 -6.85
CA LYS A 189 -11.95 -18.51 -5.58
C LYS A 189 -12.89 -17.33 -5.50
N ILE A 190 -12.55 -16.24 -6.18
CA ILE A 190 -13.21 -14.94 -6.10
C ILE A 190 -13.47 -14.43 -7.51
N SER A 191 -14.62 -13.82 -7.71
CA SER A 191 -14.91 -13.13 -8.97
C SER A 191 -14.15 -11.81 -9.03
N ILE A 192 -13.17 -11.71 -9.92
CA ILE A 192 -12.36 -10.50 -10.15
C ILE A 192 -12.66 -9.99 -11.56
N TYR A 193 -13.12 -8.74 -11.67
CA TYR A 193 -13.39 -8.08 -12.93
C TYR A 193 -12.47 -6.88 -13.13
N GLU A 194 -11.70 -6.90 -14.21
CA GLU A 194 -10.86 -5.78 -14.66
C GLU A 194 -11.62 -4.93 -15.69
N ASN A 195 -11.10 -3.74 -15.99
CA ASN A 195 -11.73 -2.79 -16.92
C ASN A 195 -13.22 -2.51 -16.58
N THR A 196 -13.56 -2.61 -15.30
CA THR A 196 -14.91 -2.47 -14.75
C THR A 196 -14.91 -1.29 -13.77
N ARG A 197 -15.37 -0.14 -14.26
CA ARG A 197 -15.31 1.11 -13.52
C ARG A 197 -16.59 1.37 -12.74
N ALA A 198 -16.52 1.42 -11.41
CA ALA A 198 -17.61 1.93 -10.59
C ALA A 198 -17.75 3.45 -10.81
N ILE A 199 -18.97 3.92 -11.13
CA ILE A 199 -19.27 5.34 -11.31
C ILE A 199 -20.27 5.86 -10.28
N ARG A 200 -21.08 4.99 -9.69
CA ARG A 200 -22.08 5.35 -8.71
C ARG A 200 -22.21 4.27 -7.64
N LEU A 201 -22.45 4.69 -6.39
CA LEU A 201 -22.68 3.81 -5.25
C LEU A 201 -23.83 4.38 -4.42
N ASP A 202 -24.96 3.72 -4.45
CA ASP A 202 -26.15 4.07 -3.69
C ASP A 202 -26.31 3.14 -2.50
N LYS A 203 -26.56 3.69 -1.33
CA LYS A 203 -27.01 2.92 -0.17
C LYS A 203 -28.54 2.81 -0.22
N LYS A 204 -29.04 1.60 -0.24
CA LYS A 204 -30.45 1.25 -0.05
C LYS A 204 -30.66 0.79 1.40
N ASN A 205 -31.89 0.43 1.77
CA ASN A 205 -32.18 0.02 3.16
C ASN A 205 -31.24 -1.09 3.64
N ASP A 206 -31.17 -2.21 2.92
CA ASP A 206 -30.47 -3.42 3.35
C ASP A 206 -29.27 -3.80 2.47
N TYR A 207 -28.95 -3.02 1.44
CA TYR A 207 -27.88 -3.30 0.51
C TYR A 207 -27.30 -2.03 -0.12
N TYR A 208 -26.20 -2.20 -0.82
CA TYR A 208 -25.60 -1.19 -1.68
C TYR A 208 -25.79 -1.59 -3.14
N LEU A 209 -26.05 -0.61 -3.99
CA LEU A 209 -26.11 -0.77 -5.44
C LEU A 209 -24.98 0.02 -6.07
N CYS A 210 -24.03 -0.68 -6.68
CA CYS A 210 -22.93 -0.09 -7.42
C CYS A 210 -23.23 -0.15 -8.92
N THR A 211 -23.21 1.00 -9.62
CA THR A 211 -23.38 1.08 -11.07
C THR A 211 -22.00 1.26 -11.72
N THR A 212 -21.76 0.50 -12.78
CA THR A 212 -20.53 0.58 -13.58
C THR A 212 -20.67 1.53 -14.76
N SER A 213 -19.55 1.92 -15.41
CA SER A 213 -19.54 2.75 -16.62
C SER A 213 -20.31 2.13 -17.80
N ASP A 214 -20.39 0.81 -17.81
CA ASP A 214 -21.08 0.04 -18.87
C ASP A 214 -22.55 -0.28 -18.49
N ASN A 215 -23.07 0.43 -17.47
CA ASN A 215 -24.43 0.33 -16.97
C ASN A 215 -24.80 -1.01 -16.31
N TYR A 216 -23.84 -1.85 -15.96
CA TYR A 216 -24.10 -3.03 -15.15
C TYR A 216 -24.21 -2.65 -13.68
N GLU A 217 -25.02 -3.39 -12.96
CA GLU A 217 -25.30 -3.18 -11.54
C GLU A 217 -24.77 -4.34 -10.68
N ILE A 218 -24.13 -3.99 -9.57
CA ILE A 218 -23.65 -4.93 -8.57
C ILE A 218 -24.39 -4.64 -7.26
N LYS A 219 -25.22 -5.57 -6.82
CA LYS A 219 -25.90 -5.51 -5.53
C LYS A 219 -25.05 -6.21 -4.47
N SER A 220 -24.78 -5.56 -3.34
CA SER A 220 -23.96 -6.12 -2.26
C SER A 220 -24.43 -5.69 -0.89
N LYS A 221 -24.18 -6.53 0.14
CA LYS A 221 -24.47 -6.21 1.54
C LYS A 221 -23.40 -5.30 2.15
N VAL A 222 -22.16 -5.47 1.74
CA VAL A 222 -21.01 -4.72 2.23
C VAL A 222 -20.19 -4.23 1.05
N VAL A 223 -19.68 -3.00 1.13
CA VAL A 223 -18.76 -2.43 0.14
C VAL A 223 -17.48 -1.97 0.81
N VAL A 224 -16.35 -2.43 0.28
CA VAL A 224 -15.01 -1.95 0.63
C VAL A 224 -14.49 -1.08 -0.50
N VAL A 225 -14.24 0.19 -0.23
CA VAL A 225 -13.70 1.12 -1.22
C VAL A 225 -12.19 1.23 -1.04
N ALA A 226 -11.45 0.60 -1.96
CA ALA A 226 -9.98 0.55 -2.00
C ALA A 226 -9.43 1.27 -3.26
N SER A 227 -10.16 2.27 -3.77
CA SER A 227 -9.92 2.92 -5.06
C SER A 227 -8.86 4.03 -5.03
N HIS A 228 -8.02 4.12 -4.00
CA HIS A 228 -7.01 5.15 -3.74
C HIS A 228 -7.64 6.52 -3.46
N TYR A 229 -8.47 7.03 -4.37
CA TYR A 229 -9.27 8.23 -4.18
C TYR A 229 -10.76 7.88 -4.33
N PRO A 230 -11.62 8.28 -3.38
CA PRO A 230 -13.04 7.96 -3.44
C PRO A 230 -13.68 8.68 -4.64
N PHE A 231 -14.47 7.94 -5.39
CA PHE A 231 -15.19 8.48 -6.56
C PHE A 231 -16.55 9.09 -6.21
N PHE A 232 -16.97 8.99 -4.96
CA PHE A 232 -18.20 9.57 -4.42
C PHE A 232 -17.88 10.65 -3.39
N ILE A 233 -18.71 11.67 -3.32
CA ILE A 233 -18.52 12.83 -2.43
C ILE A 233 -19.29 12.65 -1.12
N VAL A 234 -20.50 12.18 -1.20
CA VAL A 234 -21.45 12.01 -0.08
C VAL A 234 -21.39 10.57 0.43
N PRO A 235 -21.45 10.31 1.74
CA PRO A 235 -21.71 11.28 2.82
C PRO A 235 -20.49 11.93 3.46
N TYR A 236 -19.26 11.52 3.10
CA TYR A 236 -18.07 11.84 3.91
C TYR A 236 -17.32 13.11 3.50
N PHE A 237 -17.68 13.73 2.39
CA PHE A 237 -17.00 14.92 1.85
C PHE A 237 -15.47 14.76 1.75
N THR A 238 -15.01 13.54 1.51
CA THR A 238 -13.58 13.18 1.50
C THR A 238 -12.73 14.05 0.55
N PRO A 239 -13.21 14.45 -0.65
CA PRO A 239 -12.46 15.33 -1.54
C PRO A 239 -12.07 16.67 -0.93
N PHE A 240 -12.90 17.21 -0.02
CA PHE A 240 -12.63 18.49 0.66
C PHE A 240 -11.67 18.36 1.85
N LYS A 241 -11.38 17.12 2.29
CA LYS A 241 -10.49 16.81 3.40
C LYS A 241 -9.12 16.31 2.95
N THR A 242 -8.91 16.18 1.65
CA THR A 242 -7.68 15.62 1.08
C THR A 242 -7.09 16.55 0.04
N ARG A 243 -5.75 16.64 0.02
CA ARG A 243 -4.99 17.33 -1.02
C ARG A 243 -4.31 16.28 -1.90
N VAL A 244 -4.47 16.41 -3.21
CA VAL A 244 -3.80 15.54 -4.18
C VAL A 244 -2.43 16.12 -4.48
N GLU A 245 -1.38 15.35 -4.19
CA GLU A 245 -0.01 15.67 -4.56
C GLU A 245 0.51 14.63 -5.57
N LYS A 246 1.34 15.09 -6.52
CA LYS A 246 1.95 14.24 -7.53
C LYS A 246 3.45 14.15 -7.28
N PHE A 247 3.95 12.94 -7.18
CA PHE A 247 5.38 12.65 -7.08
C PHE A 247 5.85 11.94 -8.36
N PHE A 248 7.09 12.24 -8.75
CA PHE A 248 7.74 11.55 -9.85
C PHE A 248 8.82 10.64 -9.28
N ILE A 249 8.82 9.39 -9.70
CA ILE A 249 9.83 8.40 -9.32
C ILE A 249 10.65 8.08 -10.55
N GLY A 250 11.97 8.26 -10.45
CA GLY A 250 12.93 7.85 -11.45
C GLY A 250 13.74 6.66 -10.94
N ALA A 251 14.12 5.75 -11.84
CA ALA A 251 15.05 4.68 -11.56
C ALA A 251 16.19 4.72 -12.58
N SER A 252 17.41 4.52 -12.12
CA SER A 252 18.61 4.42 -12.94
C SER A 252 19.48 3.25 -12.48
N PHE A 253 20.25 2.69 -13.40
CA PHE A 253 21.30 1.73 -13.03
C PHE A 253 22.46 2.47 -12.41
N SER A 254 23.04 1.91 -11.34
CA SER A 254 24.29 2.35 -10.74
C SER A 254 25.31 1.22 -10.81
N ASN A 255 26.55 1.57 -11.03
CA ASN A 255 27.67 0.64 -10.94
C ASN A 255 28.08 0.37 -9.48
N ASP A 256 27.52 1.09 -8.52
CA ASP A 256 27.74 0.87 -7.09
C ASP A 256 26.93 -0.34 -6.61
N SER A 257 27.63 -1.36 -6.12
CA SER A 257 27.03 -2.62 -5.65
C SER A 257 26.32 -2.53 -4.28
N LYS A 258 26.17 -1.32 -3.72
CA LYS A 258 25.54 -1.11 -2.41
C LYS A 258 24.03 -0.98 -2.55
N ASN A 259 23.30 -2.04 -2.20
CA ASN A 259 21.85 -2.01 -2.06
C ASN A 259 21.45 -1.28 -0.77
N ILE A 260 21.18 0.01 -0.86
CA ILE A 260 20.74 0.81 0.29
C ILE A 260 19.39 1.42 -0.02
N GLN A 261 18.46 1.33 0.94
CA GLN A 261 17.16 1.93 0.87
C GLN A 261 17.04 3.11 1.80
N MET A 262 16.58 4.23 1.24
CA MET A 262 16.23 5.43 1.99
C MET A 262 14.71 5.59 2.01
N THR A 263 14.18 6.00 3.13
CA THR A 263 12.79 6.42 3.29
C THR A 263 12.71 7.93 3.36
#